data_25ff40a3cbd4a3ccaed223f03d87a7ca
#
_entry.id   25ff40a3cbd4a3ccaed223f03d87a7ca
#
_cell.length_a   1.000
_cell.length_b   1.000
_cell.length_c   1.000
_cell.angle_alpha   90.00
_cell.angle_beta   90.00
_cell.angle_gamma   90.00
#
_symmetry.space_group_name_H-M   'P 1'
#
loop_
_entity.id
_entity.type
_entity.pdbx_description
1 polymer ?
#
loop_
_entity_poly.entity_id
_entity_poly.type
_entity_poly.pdbx_seq_one_letter_code
_entity_poly.pdbx_strand_id
1 'polypeptide(L)'
;MQGPDWKIGRMFGIPIHVHASWLFVFFFVTWSLATGYLPDVLPGLTEPRYWAMGGVAAILLFASVLLHELGHSLVALRYRIPISQITLFIAGPIVSFLLAGLCVGLVALLEFLPTGSSVYGLVALGTLLGMVNTQLGLFNLLPGFPLDGGRALRAGLWAWSKDYYRATSQAALVGLLFGVSFGLFGAFLLVGALS
;
A
#
# COMPACT_ATOMS: atom_id res chain seq x y z
N MET A 1 -8.56 22.89 -10.43
CA MET A 1 -8.84 23.33 -9.05
C MET A 1 -8.03 22.43 -8.14
N GLN A 2 -6.92 22.93 -7.56
CA GLN A 2 -6.17 22.21 -6.54
C GLN A 2 -6.90 22.43 -5.21
N GLY A 3 -7.41 21.36 -4.59
CA GLY A 3 -8.01 21.46 -3.26
C GLY A 3 -6.97 21.83 -2.20
N PRO A 4 -7.39 22.16 -0.97
CA PRO A 4 -6.47 22.61 0.07
C PRO A 4 -5.51 21.47 0.47
N ASP A 5 -4.21 21.72 0.32
CA ASP A 5 -3.13 20.87 0.82
C ASP A 5 -2.76 21.31 2.24
N TRP A 6 -2.82 20.38 3.17
CA TRP A 6 -2.41 20.61 4.56
C TRP A 6 -1.01 20.07 4.80
N LYS A 7 -0.11 20.95 5.25
CA LYS A 7 1.19 20.55 5.71
C LYS A 7 1.07 20.00 7.14
N ILE A 8 1.19 18.67 7.29
CA ILE A 8 1.07 18.01 8.60
C ILE A 8 2.36 18.13 9.40
N GLY A 9 3.53 18.15 8.73
CA GLY A 9 4.82 18.18 9.40
C GLY A 9 6.01 17.99 8.47
N ARG A 10 7.18 17.72 9.08
CA ARG A 10 8.38 17.32 8.37
C ARG A 10 8.94 16.05 9.01
N MET A 11 9.29 15.06 8.22
CA MET A 11 9.98 13.85 8.65
C MET A 11 11.31 13.73 7.88
N PHE A 12 12.42 13.64 8.58
CA PHE A 12 13.77 13.63 7.98
C PHE A 12 14.05 14.84 7.03
N GLY A 13 13.46 16.01 7.32
CA GLY A 13 13.57 17.21 6.47
C GLY A 13 12.58 17.24 5.29
N ILE A 14 11.85 16.17 5.02
CA ILE A 14 10.86 16.05 3.94
C ILE A 14 9.53 16.60 4.44
N PRO A 15 8.93 17.61 3.79
CA PRO A 15 7.61 18.09 4.16
C PRO A 15 6.53 17.07 3.78
N ILE A 16 5.64 16.74 4.73
CA ILE A 16 4.49 15.86 4.50
C ILE A 16 3.27 16.74 4.25
N HIS A 17 2.69 16.58 3.07
CA HIS A 17 1.45 17.25 2.66
C HIS A 17 0.34 16.21 2.51
N VAL A 18 -0.85 16.54 2.99
CA VAL A 18 -2.05 15.71 2.85
C VAL A 18 -3.14 16.53 2.20
N HIS A 19 -3.65 16.03 1.09
CA HIS A 19 -4.77 16.63 0.38
C HIS A 19 -6.10 16.29 1.06
N ALA A 20 -7.09 17.18 0.99
CA ALA A 20 -8.40 16.99 1.63
C ALA A 20 -9.13 15.68 1.21
N SER A 21 -8.86 15.18 0.00
CA SER A 21 -9.42 13.89 -0.47
C SER A 21 -9.04 12.69 0.41
N TRP A 22 -7.96 12.83 1.20
CA TRP A 22 -7.53 11.79 2.15
C TRP A 22 -8.57 11.51 3.23
N LEU A 23 -9.30 12.53 3.69
CA LEU A 23 -10.38 12.36 4.65
C LEU A 23 -11.49 11.46 4.09
N PHE A 24 -11.82 11.63 2.81
CA PHE A 24 -12.80 10.78 2.15
C PHE A 24 -12.32 9.33 2.09
N VAL A 25 -11.07 9.11 1.67
CA VAL A 25 -10.49 7.75 1.59
C VAL A 25 -10.38 7.13 2.98
N PHE A 26 -9.96 7.90 3.99
CA PHE A 26 -9.89 7.45 5.38
C PHE A 26 -11.26 6.99 5.90
N PHE A 27 -12.29 7.82 5.69
CA PHE A 27 -13.64 7.46 6.10
C PHE A 27 -14.15 6.22 5.36
N PHE A 28 -13.94 6.14 4.05
CA PHE A 28 -14.34 4.99 3.23
C PHE A 28 -13.67 3.70 3.68
N VAL A 29 -12.35 3.72 3.93
CA VAL A 29 -11.61 2.56 4.44
C VAL A 29 -12.10 2.16 5.82
N THR A 30 -12.26 3.13 6.75
CA THR A 30 -12.78 2.88 8.09
C THR A 30 -14.16 2.23 8.02
N TRP A 31 -15.06 2.79 7.23
CA TRP A 31 -16.42 2.28 7.04
C TRP A 31 -16.41 0.86 6.46
N SER A 32 -15.66 0.62 5.39
CA SER A 32 -15.54 -0.70 4.76
C SER A 32 -15.01 -1.77 5.72
N LEU A 33 -14.03 -1.41 6.55
CA LEU A 33 -13.49 -2.32 7.56
C LEU A 33 -14.49 -2.56 8.70
N ALA A 34 -15.16 -1.51 9.18
CA ALA A 34 -16.08 -1.61 10.31
C ALA A 34 -17.37 -2.35 9.98
N THR A 35 -17.88 -2.24 8.74
CA THR A 35 -19.16 -2.85 8.34
C THR A 35 -19.01 -4.12 7.50
N GLY A 36 -17.82 -4.39 6.94
CA GLY A 36 -17.53 -5.57 6.15
C GLY A 36 -16.54 -6.50 6.86
N TYR A 37 -15.24 -6.25 6.67
CA TYR A 37 -14.16 -7.16 7.06
C TYR A 37 -14.16 -7.55 8.55
N LEU A 38 -14.26 -6.56 9.47
CA LEU A 38 -14.13 -6.84 10.91
C LEU A 38 -15.31 -7.67 11.49
N PRO A 39 -16.58 -7.45 11.12
CA PRO A 39 -17.68 -8.32 11.55
C PRO A 39 -17.53 -9.77 11.09
N ASP A 40 -16.99 -10.00 9.89
CA ASP A 40 -16.77 -11.35 9.34
C ASP A 40 -15.66 -12.10 10.08
N VAL A 41 -14.57 -11.40 10.43
CA VAL A 41 -13.39 -12.00 11.08
C VAL A 41 -13.50 -12.09 12.59
N LEU A 42 -14.22 -11.15 13.20
CA LEU A 42 -14.42 -11.03 14.66
C LEU A 42 -15.90 -10.89 15.01
N PRO A 43 -16.72 -11.93 14.81
CA PRO A 43 -18.16 -11.84 15.11
C PRO A 43 -18.42 -11.61 16.60
N GLY A 44 -19.50 -10.86 16.90
CA GLY A 44 -19.99 -10.67 18.27
C GLY A 44 -19.42 -9.46 19.02
N LEU A 45 -18.66 -8.58 18.36
CA LEU A 45 -18.30 -7.29 18.94
C LEU A 45 -19.45 -6.29 18.80
N THR A 46 -19.43 -5.24 19.63
CA THR A 46 -20.38 -4.14 19.50
C THR A 46 -20.00 -3.22 18.34
N GLU A 47 -21.01 -2.58 17.73
CA GLU A 47 -20.82 -1.67 16.61
C GLU A 47 -19.75 -0.58 16.88
N PRO A 48 -19.73 0.12 18.04
CA PRO A 48 -18.68 1.10 18.33
C PRO A 48 -17.27 0.51 18.35
N ARG A 49 -17.11 -0.77 18.72
CA ARG A 49 -15.79 -1.45 18.71
C ARG A 49 -15.33 -1.71 17.28
N TYR A 50 -16.22 -2.10 16.37
CA TYR A 50 -15.86 -2.24 14.95
C TYR A 50 -15.41 -0.92 14.34
N TRP A 51 -16.11 0.19 14.64
CA TRP A 51 -15.72 1.51 14.18
C TRP A 51 -14.37 1.98 14.76
N ALA A 52 -14.14 1.76 16.05
CA ALA A 52 -12.85 2.07 16.68
C ALA A 52 -11.71 1.26 16.06
N MET A 53 -11.88 -0.05 15.89
CA MET A 53 -10.88 -0.93 15.29
C MET A 53 -10.65 -0.58 13.81
N GLY A 54 -11.71 -0.31 13.04
CA GLY A 54 -11.62 0.14 11.65
C GLY A 54 -10.84 1.44 11.51
N GLY A 55 -11.08 2.41 12.40
CA GLY A 55 -10.34 3.67 12.45
C GLY A 55 -8.86 3.47 12.76
N VAL A 56 -8.53 2.64 13.75
CA VAL A 56 -7.13 2.29 14.08
C VAL A 56 -6.47 1.57 12.90
N ALA A 57 -7.15 0.60 12.28
CA ALA A 57 -6.64 -0.10 11.10
C ALA A 57 -6.36 0.87 9.95
N ALA A 58 -7.29 1.80 9.66
CA ALA A 58 -7.11 2.80 8.61
C ALA A 58 -5.89 3.70 8.89
N ILE A 59 -5.72 4.18 10.13
CA ILE A 59 -4.53 4.98 10.51
C ILE A 59 -3.24 4.19 10.25
N LEU A 60 -3.19 2.91 10.66
CA LEU A 60 -2.02 2.07 10.49
C LEU A 60 -1.74 1.74 9.01
N LEU A 61 -2.79 1.53 8.20
CA LEU A 61 -2.64 1.35 6.75
C LEU A 61 -2.05 2.61 6.09
N PHE A 62 -2.53 3.80 6.46
CA PHE A 62 -1.98 5.04 5.94
C PHE A 62 -0.55 5.29 6.41
N ALA A 63 -0.23 4.95 7.66
CA ALA A 63 1.13 4.99 8.16
C ALA A 63 2.05 4.03 7.36
N SER A 64 1.56 2.84 6.98
CA SER A 64 2.30 1.90 6.14
C SER A 64 2.60 2.48 4.75
N VAL A 65 1.62 3.11 4.10
CA VAL A 65 1.82 3.79 2.81
C VAL A 65 2.82 4.93 2.94
N LEU A 66 2.72 5.74 4.01
CA LEU A 66 3.68 6.80 4.28
C LEU A 66 5.10 6.27 4.48
N LEU A 67 5.26 5.16 5.21
CA LEU A 67 6.56 4.52 5.41
C LEU A 67 7.14 3.96 4.12
N HIS A 68 6.29 3.40 3.25
CA HIS A 68 6.67 2.97 1.89
C HIS A 68 7.24 4.14 1.09
N GLU A 69 6.56 5.29 1.03
CA GLU A 69 7.03 6.50 0.34
C GLU A 69 8.29 7.10 0.98
N LEU A 70 8.38 7.04 2.31
CA LEU A 70 9.60 7.44 3.01
C LEU A 70 10.78 6.54 2.68
N GLY A 71 10.57 5.25 2.43
CA GLY A 71 11.61 4.34 1.95
C GLY A 71 12.27 4.85 0.68
N HIS A 72 11.50 5.26 -0.32
CA HIS A 72 12.01 5.90 -1.54
C HIS A 72 12.77 7.18 -1.25
N SER A 73 12.17 8.04 -0.42
CA SER A 73 12.72 9.35 -0.09
C SER A 73 14.05 9.26 0.67
N LEU A 74 14.19 8.33 1.61
CA LEU A 74 15.43 8.13 2.38
C LEU A 74 16.58 7.62 1.49
N VAL A 75 16.30 6.71 0.57
CA VAL A 75 17.30 6.24 -0.40
C VAL A 75 17.74 7.40 -1.31
N ALA A 76 16.79 8.22 -1.80
CA ALA A 76 17.09 9.38 -2.60
C ALA A 76 18.01 10.38 -1.87
N LEU A 77 17.71 10.69 -0.60
CA LEU A 77 18.52 11.58 0.24
C LEU A 77 19.90 11.01 0.52
N ARG A 78 20.00 9.69 0.84
CA ARG A 78 21.26 9.04 1.22
C ARG A 78 22.29 9.02 0.08
N TYR A 79 21.83 8.81 -1.13
CA TYR A 79 22.70 8.60 -2.28
C TYR A 79 22.86 9.83 -3.18
N ARG A 80 22.15 10.95 -2.89
CA ARG A 80 22.13 12.18 -3.74
C ARG A 80 21.88 11.84 -5.23
N ILE A 81 21.01 10.84 -5.47
CA ILE A 81 20.88 10.20 -6.78
C ILE A 81 19.90 11.01 -7.64
N PRO A 82 20.21 11.29 -8.91
CA PRO A 82 19.19 11.61 -9.89
C PRO A 82 18.20 10.44 -10.02
N ILE A 83 16.93 10.74 -10.17
CA ILE A 83 15.72 9.86 -10.10
C ILE A 83 15.76 8.59 -11.00
N SER A 84 16.87 8.24 -11.59
CA SER A 84 17.03 7.21 -12.64
C SER A 84 17.57 5.86 -12.18
N GLN A 85 17.82 5.65 -10.86
CA GLN A 85 18.41 4.39 -10.41
C GLN A 85 17.36 3.41 -9.88
N ILE A 86 17.46 2.15 -10.32
CA ILE A 86 16.58 1.03 -9.94
C ILE A 86 16.47 0.86 -8.43
N THR A 87 17.53 1.09 -7.68
CA THR A 87 17.57 0.99 -6.21
C THR A 87 16.55 1.90 -5.52
N LEU A 88 16.29 3.09 -6.08
CA LEU A 88 15.29 4.00 -5.55
C LEU A 88 13.89 3.39 -5.61
N PHE A 89 13.55 2.70 -6.70
CA PHE A 89 12.21 2.17 -6.93
C PHE A 89 11.90 0.88 -6.13
N ILE A 90 12.94 0.19 -5.64
CA ILE A 90 12.78 -1.02 -4.80
C ILE A 90 12.64 -0.67 -3.31
N ALA A 91 13.06 0.53 -2.89
CA ALA A 91 13.13 0.89 -1.47
C ALA A 91 11.74 0.87 -0.78
N GLY A 92 10.70 1.40 -1.42
CA GLY A 92 9.34 1.34 -0.91
C GLY A 92 8.81 -0.10 -0.73
N PRO A 93 8.85 -0.95 -1.78
CA PRO A 93 8.51 -2.37 -1.67
C PRO A 93 9.26 -3.10 -0.55
N ILE A 94 10.57 -2.85 -0.35
CA ILE A 94 11.35 -3.43 0.75
C ILE A 94 10.74 -3.03 2.11
N VAL A 95 10.41 -1.76 2.30
CA VAL A 95 9.77 -1.29 3.54
C VAL A 95 8.43 -1.99 3.75
N SER A 96 7.62 -2.14 2.70
CA SER A 96 6.35 -2.87 2.79
C SER A 96 6.53 -4.34 3.19
N PHE A 97 7.50 -5.06 2.62
CA PHE A 97 7.78 -6.44 3.02
C PHE A 97 8.34 -6.56 4.44
N LEU A 98 9.13 -5.60 4.89
CA LEU A 98 9.61 -5.55 6.28
C LEU A 98 8.45 -5.34 7.25
N LEU A 99 7.51 -4.43 6.94
CA LEU A 99 6.29 -4.23 7.72
C LEU A 99 5.40 -5.48 7.72
N ALA A 100 5.23 -6.13 6.58
CA ALA A 100 4.49 -7.38 6.48
C ALA A 100 5.13 -8.48 7.36
N GLY A 101 6.44 -8.66 7.28
CA GLY A 101 7.18 -9.62 8.10
C GLY A 101 7.08 -9.31 9.60
N LEU A 102 7.14 -8.04 9.98
CA LEU A 102 6.93 -7.59 11.37
C LEU A 102 5.52 -7.94 11.85
N CYS A 103 4.48 -7.69 11.04
CA CYS A 103 3.11 -8.05 11.38
C CYS A 103 2.94 -9.56 11.54
N VAL A 104 3.48 -10.37 10.63
CA VAL A 104 3.44 -11.84 10.71
C VAL A 104 4.16 -12.33 11.97
N GLY A 105 5.34 -11.80 12.26
CA GLY A 105 6.08 -12.15 13.48
C GLY A 105 5.32 -11.78 14.75
N LEU A 106 4.68 -10.60 14.78
CA LEU A 106 3.86 -10.17 15.90
C LEU A 106 2.64 -11.07 16.09
N VAL A 107 1.93 -11.43 15.01
CA VAL A 107 0.79 -12.36 15.05
C VAL A 107 1.24 -13.70 15.60
N ALA A 108 2.34 -14.27 15.09
CA ALA A 108 2.88 -15.53 15.60
C ALA A 108 3.22 -15.48 17.10
N LEU A 109 3.74 -14.36 17.61
CA LEU A 109 3.98 -14.16 19.04
C LEU A 109 2.67 -14.08 19.85
N LEU A 110 1.65 -13.41 19.32
CA LEU A 110 0.34 -13.29 19.98
C LEU A 110 -0.39 -14.63 20.12
N GLU A 111 -0.13 -15.59 19.22
CA GLU A 111 -0.71 -16.95 19.29
C GLU A 111 -0.22 -17.76 20.51
N PHE A 112 0.91 -17.40 21.12
CA PHE A 112 1.40 -18.01 22.37
C PHE A 112 0.75 -17.42 23.63
N LEU A 113 0.00 -16.31 23.50
CA LEU A 113 -0.67 -15.69 24.65
C LEU A 113 -2.02 -16.37 24.96
N PRO A 114 -2.50 -16.29 26.20
CA PRO A 114 -3.83 -16.77 26.55
C PRO A 114 -4.90 -16.12 25.67
N THR A 115 -5.79 -16.94 25.13
CA THR A 115 -6.85 -16.49 24.23
C THR A 115 -7.84 -15.57 24.95
N GLY A 116 -8.08 -14.39 24.36
CA GLY A 116 -9.05 -13.40 24.84
C GLY A 116 -9.45 -12.45 23.72
N SER A 117 -10.58 -11.75 23.88
CA SER A 117 -11.12 -10.86 22.85
C SER A 117 -10.12 -9.80 22.36
N SER A 118 -9.26 -9.30 23.24
CA SER A 118 -8.22 -8.33 22.89
C SER A 118 -7.13 -8.95 22.00
N VAL A 119 -6.72 -10.20 22.31
CA VAL A 119 -5.72 -10.92 21.51
C VAL A 119 -6.25 -11.20 20.12
N TYR A 120 -7.49 -11.69 19.99
CA TYR A 120 -8.12 -11.90 18.69
C TYR A 120 -8.20 -10.62 17.85
N GLY A 121 -8.52 -9.47 18.49
CA GLY A 121 -8.53 -8.17 17.83
C GLY A 121 -7.16 -7.77 17.28
N LEU A 122 -6.09 -7.96 18.07
CA LEU A 122 -4.72 -7.66 17.64
C LEU A 122 -4.25 -8.60 16.53
N VAL A 123 -4.59 -9.89 16.61
CA VAL A 123 -4.30 -10.88 15.55
C VAL A 123 -4.99 -10.48 14.25
N ALA A 124 -6.27 -10.13 14.28
CA ALA A 124 -7.00 -9.70 13.09
C ALA A 124 -6.40 -8.45 12.45
N LEU A 125 -6.06 -7.43 13.26
CA LEU A 125 -5.40 -6.21 12.77
C LEU A 125 -4.00 -6.50 12.21
N GLY A 126 -3.20 -7.31 12.89
CA GLY A 126 -1.87 -7.70 12.43
C GLY A 126 -1.92 -8.48 11.12
N THR A 127 -2.86 -9.41 10.99
CA THR A 127 -3.09 -10.18 9.75
C THR A 127 -3.51 -9.26 8.60
N LEU A 128 -4.46 -8.36 8.82
CA LEU A 128 -4.89 -7.37 7.82
C LEU A 128 -3.71 -6.52 7.35
N LEU A 129 -2.95 -5.94 8.30
CA LEU A 129 -1.80 -5.09 7.99
C LEU A 129 -0.70 -5.85 7.25
N GLY A 130 -0.41 -7.08 7.66
CA GLY A 130 0.56 -7.95 7.00
C GLY A 130 0.16 -8.26 5.57
N MET A 131 -1.11 -8.61 5.35
CA MET A 131 -1.65 -8.89 4.01
C MET A 131 -1.62 -7.66 3.11
N VAL A 132 -2.07 -6.50 3.59
CA VAL A 132 -2.08 -5.26 2.80
C VAL A 132 -0.67 -4.79 2.48
N ASN A 133 0.28 -4.87 3.42
CA ASN A 133 1.67 -4.50 3.16
C ASN A 133 2.34 -5.47 2.18
N THR A 134 2.02 -6.77 2.23
CA THR A 134 2.48 -7.74 1.23
C THR A 134 1.96 -7.38 -0.16
N GLN A 135 0.66 -7.09 -0.27
CA GLN A 135 0.05 -6.67 -1.53
C GLN A 135 0.65 -5.36 -2.04
N LEU A 136 0.83 -4.35 -1.16
CA LEU A 136 1.45 -3.07 -1.51
C LEU A 136 2.85 -3.27 -2.09
N GLY A 137 3.68 -4.12 -1.46
CA GLY A 137 5.00 -4.46 -1.97
C GLY A 137 4.95 -5.19 -3.31
N LEU A 138 4.12 -6.23 -3.43
CA LEU A 138 3.98 -7.03 -4.67
C LEU A 138 3.46 -6.19 -5.84
N PHE A 139 2.37 -5.42 -5.63
CA PHE A 139 1.81 -4.60 -6.69
C PHE A 139 2.79 -3.53 -7.16
N ASN A 140 3.51 -2.89 -6.23
CA ASN A 140 4.51 -1.89 -6.61
C ASN A 140 5.73 -2.48 -7.34
N LEU A 141 5.98 -3.78 -7.26
CA LEU A 141 7.01 -4.44 -8.06
C LEU A 141 6.55 -4.81 -9.48
N LEU A 142 5.25 -4.75 -9.80
CA LEU A 142 4.76 -5.04 -11.15
C LEU A 142 5.40 -4.08 -12.17
N PRO A 143 5.93 -4.63 -13.30
CA PRO A 143 6.70 -3.85 -14.26
C PRO A 143 5.79 -3.02 -15.19
N GLY A 144 5.03 -2.07 -14.63
CA GLY A 144 4.13 -1.22 -15.41
C GLY A 144 3.81 0.10 -14.71
N PHE A 145 3.71 1.21 -15.47
CA PHE A 145 3.25 2.47 -14.91
C PHE A 145 1.78 2.39 -14.46
N PRO A 146 1.40 3.09 -13.35
CA PRO A 146 2.18 4.10 -12.60
C PRO A 146 3.05 3.55 -11.45
N LEU A 147 3.19 2.23 -11.31
CA LEU A 147 3.83 1.54 -10.21
C LEU A 147 5.37 1.73 -10.19
N ASP A 148 6.01 1.45 -9.06
CA ASP A 148 7.47 1.60 -8.90
C ASP A 148 8.25 0.65 -9.82
N GLY A 149 7.75 -0.58 -10.01
CA GLY A 149 8.29 -1.54 -10.98
C GLY A 149 8.25 -1.02 -12.42
N GLY A 150 7.23 -0.21 -12.78
CA GLY A 150 7.17 0.47 -14.08
C GLY A 150 8.26 1.53 -14.24
N ARG A 151 8.57 2.25 -13.17
CA ARG A 151 9.71 3.20 -13.16
C ARG A 151 11.04 2.47 -13.26
N ALA A 152 11.19 1.33 -12.56
CA ALA A 152 12.37 0.47 -12.67
C ALA A 152 12.52 -0.11 -14.09
N LEU A 153 11.42 -0.61 -14.69
CA LEU A 153 11.39 -1.10 -16.06
C LEU A 153 11.82 -0.01 -17.04
N ARG A 154 11.25 1.21 -16.93
CA ARG A 154 11.67 2.34 -17.76
C ARG A 154 13.15 2.63 -17.63
N ALA A 155 13.69 2.64 -16.40
CA ALA A 155 15.11 2.89 -16.18
C ALA A 155 15.99 1.84 -16.85
N GLY A 156 15.64 0.55 -16.77
CA GLY A 156 16.33 -0.55 -17.46
C GLY A 156 16.25 -0.43 -18.98
N LEU A 157 15.06 -0.21 -19.54
CA LEU A 157 14.85 -0.02 -20.98
C LEU A 157 15.62 1.20 -21.51
N TRP A 158 15.64 2.30 -20.74
CA TRP A 158 16.40 3.50 -21.11
C TRP A 158 17.91 3.25 -21.08
N ALA A 159 18.41 2.56 -20.07
CA ALA A 159 19.83 2.19 -19.99
C ALA A 159 20.28 1.38 -21.22
N TRP A 160 19.39 0.51 -21.73
CA TRP A 160 19.66 -0.32 -22.90
C TRP A 160 19.48 0.45 -24.23
N SER A 161 18.31 1.08 -24.43
CA SER A 161 17.95 1.72 -25.72
C SER A 161 18.56 3.11 -25.91
N LYS A 162 19.00 3.79 -24.82
CA LYS A 162 19.41 5.20 -24.76
C LYS A 162 18.32 6.19 -25.22
N ASP A 163 17.09 5.72 -25.43
CA ASP A 163 15.93 6.50 -25.83
C ASP A 163 14.91 6.57 -24.68
N TYR A 164 14.83 7.73 -24.03
CA TYR A 164 13.94 7.95 -22.88
C TYR A 164 12.46 7.86 -23.25
N TYR A 165 12.08 8.42 -24.41
CA TYR A 165 10.67 8.43 -24.84
C TYR A 165 10.19 7.04 -25.19
N ARG A 166 11.00 6.28 -25.91
CA ARG A 166 10.72 4.89 -26.26
C ARG A 166 10.60 4.01 -25.01
N ALA A 167 11.52 4.15 -24.05
CA ALA A 167 11.49 3.42 -22.79
C ALA A 167 10.24 3.75 -21.97
N THR A 168 9.83 5.04 -21.95
CA THR A 168 8.62 5.49 -21.25
C THR A 168 7.37 4.93 -21.91
N SER A 169 7.25 4.97 -23.24
CA SER A 169 6.13 4.44 -23.99
C SER A 169 5.98 2.92 -23.78
N GLN A 170 7.08 2.18 -23.80
CA GLN A 170 7.07 0.74 -23.55
C GLN A 170 6.61 0.41 -22.12
N ALA A 171 7.13 1.09 -21.11
CA ALA A 171 6.73 0.87 -19.72
C ALA A 171 5.24 1.27 -19.48
N ALA A 172 4.74 2.31 -20.16
CA ALA A 172 3.34 2.71 -20.12
C ALA A 172 2.44 1.67 -20.79
N LEU A 173 2.85 1.10 -21.94
CA LEU A 173 2.11 0.04 -22.62
C LEU A 173 1.99 -1.21 -21.73
N VAL A 174 3.08 -1.62 -21.07
CA VAL A 174 3.05 -2.75 -20.13
C VAL A 174 2.07 -2.47 -18.99
N GLY A 175 2.09 -1.27 -18.40
CA GLY A 175 1.13 -0.88 -17.36
C GLY A 175 -0.33 -0.89 -17.85
N LEU A 176 -0.57 -0.42 -19.08
CA LEU A 176 -1.91 -0.48 -19.69
C LEU A 176 -2.38 -1.92 -19.88
N LEU A 177 -1.51 -2.82 -20.36
CA LEU A 177 -1.84 -4.24 -20.54
C LEU A 177 -2.19 -4.91 -19.20
N PHE A 178 -1.44 -4.65 -18.13
CA PHE A 178 -1.80 -5.11 -16.78
C PHE A 178 -3.14 -4.55 -16.33
N GLY A 179 -3.38 -3.23 -16.49
CA GLY A 179 -4.63 -2.59 -16.10
C GLY A 179 -5.85 -3.20 -16.82
N VAL A 180 -5.75 -3.40 -18.13
CA VAL A 180 -6.81 -4.04 -18.94
C VAL A 180 -7.02 -5.48 -18.50
N SER A 181 -5.94 -6.26 -18.31
CA SER A 181 -6.04 -7.67 -17.90
C SER A 181 -6.71 -7.81 -16.52
N PHE A 182 -6.34 -7.00 -15.54
CA PHE A 182 -6.98 -7.00 -14.23
C PHE A 182 -8.45 -6.52 -14.31
N GLY A 183 -8.73 -5.51 -15.14
CA GLY A 183 -10.10 -5.03 -15.36
C GLY A 183 -11.00 -6.12 -15.96
N LEU A 184 -10.53 -6.82 -17.00
CA LEU A 184 -11.26 -7.93 -17.62
C LEU A 184 -11.44 -9.11 -16.65
N PHE A 185 -10.40 -9.46 -15.91
CA PHE A 185 -10.47 -10.51 -14.89
C PHE A 185 -11.46 -10.15 -13.77
N GLY A 186 -11.45 -8.92 -13.28
CA GLY A 186 -12.41 -8.44 -12.29
C GLY A 186 -13.86 -8.47 -12.81
N ALA A 187 -14.08 -8.04 -14.06
CA ALA A 187 -15.38 -8.13 -14.71
C ALA A 187 -15.86 -9.57 -14.86
N PHE A 188 -14.98 -10.48 -15.24
CA PHE A 188 -15.28 -11.91 -15.34
C PHE A 188 -15.72 -12.51 -13.99
N LEU A 189 -15.00 -12.18 -12.91
CA LEU A 189 -15.36 -12.63 -11.56
C LEU A 189 -16.72 -12.08 -11.09
N LEU A 190 -17.02 -10.82 -11.41
CA LEU A 190 -18.31 -10.21 -11.08
C LEU A 190 -19.47 -10.89 -11.81
N VAL A 191 -19.32 -11.19 -13.09
CA VAL A 191 -20.35 -11.92 -13.86
C VAL A 191 -20.54 -13.33 -13.30
N GLY A 192 -19.45 -14.04 -12.97
CA GLY A 192 -19.53 -15.38 -12.37
C GLY A 192 -20.11 -15.40 -10.95
N ALA A 193 -20.04 -14.31 -10.20
CA ALA A 193 -20.65 -14.18 -8.88
C ALA A 193 -22.14 -13.82 -8.92
N LEU A 194 -22.65 -13.34 -10.07
CA LEU A 194 -24.05 -12.97 -10.29
C LEU A 194 -24.87 -14.07 -11.00
N SER A 195 -24.23 -15.13 -11.50
CA SER A 195 -24.82 -16.31 -12.12
C SER A 195 -24.96 -17.45 -11.14
#